data_ef1c384c74726c386bca7d0a446bce2e
#
_entry.id   ef1c384c74726c386bca7d0a446bce2e
#
_cell.length_a   1.000
_cell.length_b   1.000
_cell.length_c   1.000
_cell.angle_alpha   90.00
_cell.angle_beta   90.00
_cell.angle_gamma   90.00
#
_symmetry.space_group_name_H-M   'P 1'
#
loop_
_entity.id
_entity.type
_entity.pdbx_description
1 polymer ?
#
loop_
_entity_poly.entity_id
_entity_poly.type
_entity_poly.pdbx_seq_one_letter_code
_entity_poly.pdbx_strand_id
1 'polypeptide(L)'
;WVRLLDQARARLARAGLALPAHLPPRAMAARAQAQFGADGTPACAWLLRLEQARYAPLADASLAQLQRELRRLRWPRRRPASPP
;
A
#
# COMPACT_ATOMS: atom_id res chain seq x y z
N TRP A 1 12.98 3.75 -1.80
CA TRP A 1 12.14 2.70 -1.20
C TRP A 1 11.31 3.23 -0.03
N VAL A 2 11.94 3.88 0.93
CA VAL A 2 11.24 4.43 2.10
C VAL A 2 10.20 5.47 1.70
N ARG A 3 10.50 6.28 0.69
CA ARG A 3 9.56 7.29 0.20
C ARG A 3 8.30 6.66 -0.38
N LEU A 4 8.46 5.55 -1.10
CA LEU A 4 7.31 4.81 -1.63
C LEU A 4 6.47 4.23 -0.49
N LEU A 5 7.12 3.70 0.53
CA LEU A 5 6.42 3.17 1.69
C LEU A 5 5.62 4.27 2.40
N ASP A 6 6.22 5.45 2.56
CA ASP A 6 5.53 6.58 3.18
C ASP A 6 4.34 7.05 2.36
N GLN A 7 4.47 7.05 1.04
CA GLN A 7 3.36 7.42 0.16
C GLN A 7 2.21 6.40 0.26
N ALA A 8 2.54 5.11 0.33
CA ALA A 8 1.53 4.07 0.50
C ALA A 8 0.81 4.22 1.84
N ARG A 9 1.56 4.51 2.90
CA ARG A 9 0.98 4.74 4.22
C ARG A 9 0.00 5.92 4.19
N ALA A 10 0.38 7.00 3.51
CA ALA A 10 -0.48 8.17 3.37
C ALA A 10 -1.76 7.86 2.61
N ARG A 11 -1.66 7.05 1.55
CA ARG A 11 -2.84 6.65 0.78
C ARG A 11 -3.80 5.83 1.62
N LEU A 12 -3.28 4.89 2.42
CA LEU A 12 -4.11 4.07 3.31
C LEU A 12 -4.73 4.92 4.41
N ALA A 13 -4.01 5.90 4.93
CA ALA A 13 -4.55 6.81 5.94
C ALA A 13 -5.73 7.61 5.38
N ARG A 14 -5.65 8.06 4.13
CA ARG A 14 -6.76 8.75 3.47
C ARG A 14 -7.97 7.86 3.28
N ALA A 15 -7.73 6.56 3.15
CA ALA A 15 -8.82 5.58 3.03
C ALA A 15 -9.42 5.19 4.39
N GLY A 16 -8.88 5.72 5.47
CA GLY A 16 -9.39 5.47 6.81
C GLY A 16 -8.57 4.46 7.61
N LEU A 17 -7.41 4.05 7.10
CA LEU A 17 -6.54 3.10 7.78
C LEU A 17 -5.23 3.79 8.17
N ALA A 18 -5.19 4.34 9.38
CA ALA A 18 -3.98 4.94 9.93
C ALA A 18 -3.06 3.84 10.46
N LEU A 19 -1.83 3.80 9.97
CA LEU A 19 -0.86 2.77 10.33
C LEU A 19 0.35 3.41 11.00
N PRO A 20 0.94 2.73 12.02
CA PRO A 20 2.17 3.21 12.63
C PRO A 20 3.31 3.31 11.63
N ALA A 21 4.18 4.30 11.83
CA ALA A 21 5.27 4.58 10.91
C ALA A 21 6.30 3.44 10.81
N HIS A 22 6.38 2.60 11.83
CA HIS A 22 7.37 1.52 11.88
C HIS A 22 6.91 0.21 11.24
N LEU A 23 5.65 0.12 10.78
CA LEU A 23 5.14 -1.13 10.22
C LEU A 23 5.80 -1.44 8.88
N PRO A 24 6.29 -2.68 8.69
CA PRO A 24 6.79 -3.10 7.39
C PRO A 24 5.66 -3.30 6.38
N PRO A 25 5.97 -3.35 5.08
CA PRO A 25 4.94 -3.50 4.05
C PRO A 25 4.05 -4.73 4.24
N ARG A 26 4.63 -5.84 4.69
CA ARG A 26 3.86 -7.07 4.93
C ARG A 26 2.78 -6.86 5.98
N ALA A 27 3.12 -6.20 7.08
CA ALA A 27 2.18 -5.92 8.14
C ALA A 27 1.11 -4.93 7.69
N MET A 28 1.51 -3.94 6.89
CA MET A 28 0.56 -2.99 6.29
C MET A 28 -0.42 -3.72 5.37
N ALA A 29 0.08 -4.64 4.55
CA ALA A 29 -0.76 -5.42 3.66
C ALA A 29 -1.78 -6.27 4.43
N ALA A 30 -1.35 -6.89 5.51
CA ALA A 30 -2.25 -7.70 6.34
C ALA A 30 -3.37 -6.85 6.94
N ARG A 31 -3.04 -5.66 7.42
CA ARG A 31 -4.05 -4.76 7.98
C ARG A 31 -4.99 -4.22 6.91
N ALA A 32 -4.45 -3.90 5.73
CA ALA A 32 -5.29 -3.43 4.63
C ALA A 32 -6.24 -4.53 4.17
N GLN A 33 -5.78 -5.77 4.11
CA GLN A 33 -6.64 -6.89 3.74
C GLN A 33 -7.76 -7.09 4.77
N ALA A 34 -7.44 -6.97 6.06
CA ALA A 34 -8.43 -7.12 7.12
C ALA A 34 -9.46 -5.99 7.08
N GLN A 35 -9.04 -4.77 6.75
CA GLN A 35 -9.92 -3.59 6.75
C GLN A 35 -10.78 -3.52 5.49
N PHE A 36 -10.19 -3.74 4.33
CA PHE A 36 -10.82 -3.47 3.04
C PHE A 36 -11.26 -4.73 2.29
N GLY A 37 -10.80 -5.90 2.72
CA GLY A 37 -11.13 -7.14 2.03
C GLY A 37 -10.69 -7.11 0.56
N ALA A 38 -11.59 -7.48 -0.33
CA ALA A 38 -11.30 -7.53 -1.76
C ALA A 38 -10.90 -6.16 -2.34
N ASP A 39 -11.44 -5.08 -1.80
CA ASP A 39 -11.10 -3.73 -2.26
C ASP A 39 -9.65 -3.38 -1.95
N GLY A 40 -9.05 -4.03 -0.97
CA GLY A 40 -7.65 -3.81 -0.60
C GLY A 40 -6.67 -4.70 -1.34
N THR A 41 -7.14 -5.66 -2.13
CA THR A 41 -6.26 -6.63 -2.79
C THR A 41 -5.18 -5.99 -3.67
N PRO A 42 -5.49 -5.00 -4.54
CA PRO A 42 -4.44 -4.37 -5.34
C PRO A 42 -3.38 -3.69 -4.49
N ALA A 43 -3.79 -2.98 -3.44
CA ALA A 43 -2.85 -2.32 -2.53
C ALA A 43 -1.98 -3.33 -1.79
N CYS A 44 -2.57 -4.44 -1.34
CA CYS A 44 -1.84 -5.50 -0.66
C CYS A 44 -0.78 -6.12 -1.57
N ALA A 45 -1.15 -6.43 -2.81
CA ALA A 45 -0.22 -6.98 -3.79
C ALA A 45 0.94 -6.02 -4.05
N TRP A 46 0.65 -4.73 -4.17
CA TRP A 46 1.67 -3.72 -4.38
C TRP A 46 2.63 -3.63 -3.18
N LEU A 47 2.09 -3.65 -1.96
CA LEU A 47 2.90 -3.60 -0.74
C LEU A 47 3.83 -4.81 -0.63
N LEU A 48 3.35 -5.99 -0.97
CA LEU A 48 4.17 -7.20 -0.95
C LEU A 48 5.29 -7.13 -1.99
N ARG A 49 5.01 -6.55 -3.16
CA ARG A 49 6.04 -6.33 -4.17
C ARG A 49 7.06 -5.30 -3.71
N LEU A 50 6.62 -4.27 -2.99
CA LEU A 50 7.54 -3.29 -2.42
C LEU A 50 8.48 -3.94 -1.41
N GLU A 51 7.98 -4.85 -0.57
CA GLU A 51 8.82 -5.57 0.36
C GLU A 51 9.86 -6.41 -0.37
N GLN A 52 9.46 -7.12 -1.41
CA GLN A 52 10.39 -7.90 -2.22
C GLN A 52 11.46 -7.03 -2.86
N ALA A 53 11.10 -5.84 -3.32
CA ALA A 53 12.04 -4.92 -3.96
C ALA A 53 13.14 -4.46 -3.00
N ARG A 54 12.88 -4.44 -1.70
CA ARG A 54 13.89 -4.06 -0.70
C ARG A 54 15.09 -5.00 -0.74
N TYR A 55 14.85 -6.28 -1.04
CA TYR A 55 15.89 -7.31 -1.01
C TYR A 55 16.39 -7.66 -2.41
N ALA A 56 15.84 -7.04 -3.45
CA ALA A 56 16.22 -7.33 -4.82
C ALA A 56 17.50 -6.56 -5.20
N PRO A 57 18.49 -7.23 -5.82
CA PRO A 57 19.75 -6.58 -6.14
C PRO A 57 19.66 -5.54 -7.26
N LEU A 58 18.58 -5.51 -8.05
CA LEU A 58 18.40 -4.55 -9.16
C LEU A 58 17.23 -3.62 -8.84
N ALA A 59 17.45 -2.75 -7.88
CA ALA A 59 16.36 -1.99 -7.28
C ALA A 59 15.81 -0.83 -8.13
N ASP A 60 16.65 -0.19 -8.95
CA ASP A 60 16.28 1.09 -9.57
C ASP A 60 15.10 0.96 -10.54
N ALA A 61 15.15 -0.01 -11.47
CA ALA A 61 14.08 -0.21 -12.43
C ALA A 61 12.79 -0.66 -11.73
N SER A 62 12.93 -1.51 -10.72
CA SER A 62 11.78 -2.01 -9.95
C SER A 62 11.12 -0.90 -9.15
N LEU A 63 11.90 -0.01 -8.55
CA LEU A 63 11.35 1.12 -7.79
C LEU A 63 10.63 2.11 -8.70
N ALA A 64 11.19 2.41 -9.88
CA ALA A 64 10.55 3.29 -10.84
C ALA A 64 9.21 2.71 -11.30
N GLN A 65 9.16 1.41 -11.54
CA GLN A 65 7.92 0.74 -11.91
C GLN A 65 6.90 0.78 -10.78
N LEU A 66 7.33 0.51 -9.56
CA LEU A 66 6.45 0.58 -8.38
C LEU A 66 5.91 1.98 -8.17
N GLN A 67 6.71 3.00 -8.42
CA GLN A 67 6.27 4.38 -8.32
C GLN A 67 5.18 4.70 -9.33
N ARG A 68 5.35 4.24 -10.58
CA ARG A 68 4.32 4.41 -11.60
C ARG A 68 3.04 3.67 -11.24
N GLU A 69 3.18 2.47 -10.72
CA GLU A 69 2.03 1.66 -10.31
C GLU A 69 1.30 2.28 -9.14
N LEU A 70 2.01 2.88 -8.20
CA LEU A 70 1.40 3.54 -7.06
C LEU A 70 0.44 4.63 -7.51
N ARG A 71 0.79 5.36 -8.55
CA ARG A 71 -0.06 6.42 -9.10
C ARG A 71 -1.29 5.88 -9.83
N ARG A 72 -1.15 4.71 -10.46
CA ARG A 72 -2.22 4.09 -11.24
C ARG A 72 -3.08 3.14 -10.43
N LEU A 73 -2.57 2.71 -9.28
CA LEU A 73 -3.24 1.72 -8.46
C LEU A 73 -4.55 2.27 -7.93
N ARG A 74 -5.58 1.42 -7.95
CA ARG A 74 -6.85 1.76 -7.33
C ARG A 74 -6.72 1.50 -5.84
N TRP A 75 -6.41 2.57 -5.09
CA TRP A 75 -6.36 2.51 -3.64
C TRP A 75 -7.76 2.43 -3.07
N PRO A 76 -7.95 1.73 -1.94
CA PRO A 76 -9.26 1.72 -1.28
C PRO A 76 -9.68 3.13 -0.94
N ARG A 77 -10.97 3.40 -1.07
CA ARG A 77 -11.52 4.70 -0.72
C ARG A 77 -12.32 4.57 0.56
N ARG A 78 -12.26 5.62 1.37
CA ARG A 78 -13.11 5.70 2.53
C ARG A 78 -14.56 5.74 2.05
N ARG A 79 -15.32 4.73 2.44
CA ARG A 79 -16.73 4.71 2.12
C ARG A 79 -17.44 5.78 2.92
N PRO A 80 -18.29 6.63 2.30
CA PRO A 80 -19.16 7.48 3.06
C PRO A 80 -20.03 6.60 3.96
N ALA A 81 -20.34 7.10 5.15
CA ALA A 81 -21.17 6.35 6.07
C ALA A 81 -22.45 5.93 5.34
N SER A 82 -22.63 4.62 5.18
CA SER A 82 -23.83 4.12 4.53
C SER A 82 -25.04 4.51 5.38
N PRO A 83 -26.06 5.07 4.77
CA PRO A 83 -27.30 5.24 5.52
C PRO A 83 -27.79 3.88 5.99
N PRO A 84 -28.32 3.81 7.17
CA PRO A 84 -28.81 2.55 7.72
C PRO A 84 -29.91 1.94 6.85
#